data_4f5f2f3f0d661b05e8b0c391bd1d8ecc
#
_entry.id   4f5f2f3f0d661b05e8b0c391bd1d8ecc
#
_cell.length_a   1.000
_cell.length_b   1.000
_cell.length_c   1.000
_cell.angle_alpha   90.00
_cell.angle_beta   90.00
_cell.angle_gamma   90.00
#
_symmetry.space_group_name_H-M   'P 1'
#
loop_
_entity.id
_entity.type
_entity.pdbx_description
1 polymer ?
#
loop_
_entity_poly.entity_id
_entity_poly.type
_entity_poly.pdbx_seq_one_letter_code
_entity_poly.pdbx_strand_id
1 'polypeptide(L)'
;MFERGLNTVPKVCEFSDNSAPRRSYSLSLQPVPAKVSLARISEVRRQLQVQAKAVDVHALSPNRYWVGMPSFNVQDEGKAYRAMYQKLAGLKQAELMVFDLRGNGGGASSWGTEAIAALFGQDYAAQVEQYGGSAKSMIADQPTIQLLRDYAANPAMTSYKNEINAAADKLMQAKQAGAKIGLVSGNLSLPPTTATQPAGPRLAALIDHHCFSSCMNFLQQLKAIPNTVVLGESTLGYSPYGEIMPVALPDGRGTLYVPTAFFSVKEAAREPFLPDHAYLGDLRDDVALGKWIDQVIPRSH
;
A
#
# COMPACT_ATOMS: atom_id res chain seq x y z
N MET A 1 -20.61 8.84 1.03
CA MET A 1 -21.09 7.71 0.22
C MET A 1 -22.49 7.26 0.58
N PHE A 2 -23.14 7.82 1.59
CA PHE A 2 -24.49 7.43 2.03
C PHE A 2 -25.63 8.32 1.53
N GLU A 3 -25.36 9.35 0.74
CA GLU A 3 -26.38 10.36 0.40
C GLU A 3 -27.15 10.14 -0.91
N ARG A 4 -26.75 9.18 -1.75
CA ARG A 4 -27.43 9.00 -3.06
C ARG A 4 -27.52 7.54 -3.46
N GLY A 5 -28.33 6.76 -2.78
CA GLY A 5 -28.57 5.41 -3.27
C GLY A 5 -29.20 4.40 -2.32
N LEU A 6 -29.37 4.74 -1.06
CA LEU A 6 -30.14 3.90 -0.16
C LEU A 6 -31.57 4.41 -0.10
N ASN A 7 -32.48 3.75 -0.79
CA ASN A 7 -33.93 3.99 -0.67
C ASN A 7 -34.45 3.67 0.74
N THR A 8 -33.63 3.03 1.58
CA THR A 8 -33.96 2.72 2.97
C THR A 8 -32.69 2.88 3.83
N VAL A 9 -32.77 3.72 4.83
CA VAL A 9 -31.73 3.87 5.86
C VAL A 9 -32.01 2.85 6.95
N PRO A 10 -31.02 2.03 7.37
CA PRO A 10 -31.21 1.10 8.48
C PRO A 10 -31.59 1.87 9.75
N LYS A 11 -32.65 1.43 10.42
CA LYS A 11 -33.11 2.04 11.69
C LYS A 11 -32.45 1.40 12.92
N VAL A 12 -31.90 0.21 12.74
CA VAL A 12 -31.24 -0.54 13.82
C VAL A 12 -29.96 -1.15 13.24
N CYS A 13 -28.85 -1.05 13.99
CA CYS A 13 -27.63 -1.79 13.73
C CYS A 13 -27.30 -2.71 14.89
N GLU A 14 -26.91 -3.92 14.57
CA GLU A 14 -26.36 -4.87 15.54
C GLU A 14 -24.85 -4.92 15.39
N PHE A 15 -24.17 -4.77 16.49
CA PHE A 15 -22.71 -4.89 16.57
C PHE A 15 -22.39 -6.12 17.42
N SER A 16 -21.47 -6.94 16.93
CA SER A 16 -20.88 -8.01 17.70
C SER A 16 -19.36 -7.85 17.63
N ASP A 17 -18.70 -7.97 18.76
CA ASP A 17 -17.30 -8.33 18.81
C ASP A 17 -17.18 -9.79 19.25
N ASN A 18 -16.04 -10.41 18.99
CA ASN A 18 -15.82 -11.83 19.30
C ASN A 18 -15.79 -12.13 20.82
N SER A 19 -15.84 -11.10 21.67
CA SER A 19 -15.69 -11.19 23.14
C SER A 19 -16.95 -10.81 23.91
N ALA A 20 -17.98 -10.23 23.26
CA ALA A 20 -19.16 -9.72 23.93
C ALA A 20 -20.47 -10.12 23.22
N PRO A 21 -21.60 -10.19 23.95
CA PRO A 21 -22.90 -10.45 23.35
C PRO A 21 -23.27 -9.35 22.35
N ARG A 22 -23.96 -9.73 21.27
CA ARG A 22 -24.50 -8.79 20.27
C ARG A 22 -25.27 -7.67 20.95
N ARG A 23 -25.00 -6.44 20.57
CA ARG A 23 -25.72 -5.26 21.03
C ARG A 23 -26.43 -4.59 19.86
N SER A 24 -27.71 -4.32 20.02
CA SER A 24 -28.52 -3.60 19.05
C SER A 24 -28.58 -2.13 19.43
N TYR A 25 -28.35 -1.26 18.45
CA TYR A 25 -28.46 0.20 18.62
C TYR A 25 -29.50 0.75 17.65
N SER A 26 -30.45 1.51 18.18
CA SER A 26 -31.38 2.28 17.35
C SER A 26 -30.67 3.49 16.76
N LEU A 27 -30.76 3.67 15.45
CA LEU A 27 -30.18 4.80 14.74
C LEU A 27 -31.23 5.89 14.50
N SER A 28 -30.93 7.11 14.97
CA SER A 28 -31.67 8.31 14.58
C SER A 28 -30.79 9.14 13.67
N LEU A 29 -31.04 9.04 12.36
CA LEU A 29 -30.27 9.77 11.35
C LEU A 29 -30.92 11.11 11.05
N GLN A 30 -30.18 12.20 11.24
CA GLN A 30 -30.60 13.56 10.95
C GLN A 30 -29.87 14.06 9.69
N PRO A 31 -30.54 14.75 8.78
CA PRO A 31 -29.86 15.42 7.67
C PRO A 31 -28.85 16.44 8.20
N VAL A 32 -27.63 16.38 7.70
CA VAL A 32 -26.57 17.33 8.06
C VAL A 32 -26.12 18.05 6.78
N PRO A 33 -25.94 19.40 6.80
CA PRO A 33 -25.42 20.12 5.65
C PRO A 33 -24.10 19.51 5.16
N ALA A 34 -23.94 19.35 3.85
CA ALA A 34 -22.80 18.64 3.24
C ALA A 34 -21.43 19.16 3.73
N LYS A 35 -21.30 20.48 3.90
CA LYS A 35 -20.08 21.12 4.42
C LYS A 35 -19.73 20.68 5.85
N VAL A 36 -20.74 20.53 6.71
CA VAL A 36 -20.56 20.07 8.10
C VAL A 36 -20.28 18.58 8.13
N SER A 37 -20.95 17.82 7.28
CA SER A 37 -20.75 16.37 7.18
C SER A 37 -19.33 16.03 6.71
N LEU A 38 -18.79 16.73 5.71
CA LEU A 38 -17.41 16.53 5.25
C LEU A 38 -16.38 16.85 6.34
N ALA A 39 -16.56 17.93 7.07
CA ALA A 39 -15.67 18.29 8.17
C ALA A 39 -15.70 17.24 9.30
N ARG A 40 -16.90 16.78 9.68
CA ARG A 40 -17.06 15.70 10.67
C ARG A 40 -16.49 14.37 10.21
N ILE A 41 -16.73 13.98 8.96
CA ILE A 41 -16.15 12.76 8.39
C ILE A 41 -14.62 12.83 8.42
N SER A 42 -14.03 13.97 8.06
CA SER A 42 -12.58 14.16 8.09
C SER A 42 -12.04 14.07 9.53
N GLU A 43 -12.73 14.66 10.49
CA GLU A 43 -12.36 14.60 11.91
C GLU A 43 -12.46 13.17 12.46
N VAL A 44 -13.57 12.47 12.22
CA VAL A 44 -13.76 11.09 12.65
C VAL A 44 -12.73 10.17 11.99
N ARG A 45 -12.46 10.34 10.69
CA ARG A 45 -11.40 9.60 10.01
C ARG A 45 -10.05 9.82 10.66
N ARG A 46 -9.70 11.07 10.98
CA ARG A 46 -8.44 11.40 11.67
C ARG A 46 -8.34 10.75 13.05
N GLN A 47 -9.44 10.71 13.81
CA GLN A 47 -9.49 10.11 15.14
C GLN A 47 -9.44 8.58 15.09
N LEU A 48 -10.05 7.97 14.07
CA LEU A 48 -10.08 6.53 13.88
C LEU A 48 -8.86 5.99 13.11
N GLN A 49 -8.14 6.88 12.42
CA GLN A 49 -6.98 6.49 11.63
C GLN A 49 -5.89 5.96 12.56
N VAL A 50 -5.50 4.73 12.33
CA VAL A 50 -4.32 4.16 12.97
C VAL A 50 -3.11 5.01 12.55
N GLN A 51 -2.43 5.61 13.51
CA GLN A 51 -1.21 6.35 13.25
C GLN A 51 -0.04 5.37 13.26
N ALA A 52 0.48 5.07 12.08
CA ALA A 52 1.74 4.36 11.98
C ALA A 52 2.89 5.20 12.57
N LYS A 53 3.98 4.52 12.91
CA LYS A 53 5.24 5.19 13.26
C LYS A 53 5.66 6.15 12.14
N ALA A 54 6.23 7.29 12.53
CA ALA A 54 6.88 8.20 11.58
C ALA A 54 7.94 7.46 10.76
N VAL A 55 8.25 7.98 9.56
CA VAL A 55 9.29 7.39 8.71
C VAL A 55 10.64 7.49 9.43
N ASP A 56 11.02 6.44 10.08
CA ASP A 56 12.33 6.25 10.74
C ASP A 56 12.48 4.79 11.20
N VAL A 57 13.64 4.47 11.77
CA VAL A 57 13.89 3.24 12.51
C VAL A 57 13.76 3.54 14.00
N HIS A 58 12.84 2.83 14.66
CA HIS A 58 12.55 2.98 16.09
C HIS A 58 12.90 1.68 16.82
N ALA A 59 13.42 1.78 18.05
CA ALA A 59 13.64 0.60 18.87
C ALA A 59 12.28 -0.05 19.25
N LEU A 60 12.17 -1.35 19.09
CA LEU A 60 11.07 -2.17 19.62
C LEU A 60 11.47 -2.80 20.96
N SER A 61 12.58 -3.53 20.95
CA SER A 61 13.21 -4.14 22.11
C SER A 61 14.70 -4.37 21.79
N PRO A 62 15.57 -4.85 22.68
CA PRO A 62 16.98 -5.02 22.37
C PRO A 62 17.21 -5.82 21.08
N ASN A 63 17.96 -5.21 20.14
CA ASN A 63 18.28 -5.73 18.79
C ASN A 63 17.06 -6.01 17.89
N ARG A 64 15.90 -5.43 18.19
CA ARG A 64 14.64 -5.55 17.40
C ARG A 64 14.11 -4.15 17.14
N TYR A 65 13.63 -3.89 15.92
CA TYR A 65 13.32 -2.55 15.46
C TYR A 65 11.98 -2.49 14.71
N TRP A 66 11.29 -1.34 14.82
CA TRP A 66 10.20 -0.92 13.95
C TRP A 66 10.76 -0.07 12.84
N VAL A 67 10.27 -0.27 11.65
CA VAL A 67 10.58 0.55 10.47
C VAL A 67 9.29 1.22 10.05
N GLY A 68 9.11 2.48 10.40
CA GLY A 68 7.89 3.24 10.09
C GLY A 68 7.82 3.58 8.60
N MET A 69 6.76 3.11 7.93
CA MET A 69 6.51 3.39 6.50
C MET A 69 5.02 3.70 6.28
N PRO A 70 4.50 4.82 6.82
CA PRO A 70 3.07 5.11 6.84
C PRO A 70 2.47 5.48 5.48
N SER A 71 3.27 5.81 4.49
CA SER A 71 2.81 6.20 3.16
C SER A 71 3.93 6.14 2.14
N PHE A 72 3.64 5.65 0.96
CA PHE A 72 4.52 5.73 -0.22
C PHE A 72 4.19 6.93 -1.13
N ASN A 73 3.23 7.77 -0.73
CA ASN A 73 3.00 9.07 -1.34
C ASN A 73 3.84 10.13 -0.61
N VAL A 74 5.12 10.19 -0.98
CA VAL A 74 6.15 10.98 -0.28
C VAL A 74 6.24 12.38 -0.88
N GLN A 75 6.20 13.41 -0.04
CA GLN A 75 6.15 14.82 -0.47
C GLN A 75 7.51 15.53 -0.41
N ASP A 76 8.32 15.31 0.58
CA ASP A 76 9.55 16.08 0.91
C ASP A 76 10.81 15.59 0.17
N GLU A 77 10.68 15.26 -1.11
CA GLU A 77 11.74 14.62 -1.90
C GLU A 77 12.29 13.34 -1.26
N GLY A 78 11.57 12.76 -0.31
CA GLY A 78 11.94 11.52 0.35
C GLY A 78 13.12 11.63 1.34
N LYS A 79 13.39 12.79 1.90
CA LYS A 79 14.49 12.99 2.86
C LYS A 79 14.44 12.04 4.04
N ALA A 80 13.24 11.88 4.64
CA ALA A 80 13.05 10.97 5.76
C ALA A 80 13.31 9.51 5.36
N TYR A 81 12.84 9.07 4.20
CA TYR A 81 13.09 7.73 3.68
C TYR A 81 14.58 7.47 3.44
N ARG A 82 15.29 8.41 2.80
CA ARG A 82 16.74 8.27 2.58
C ARG A 82 17.53 8.19 3.89
N ALA A 83 17.17 9.00 4.89
CA ALA A 83 17.77 8.92 6.22
C ALA A 83 17.49 7.58 6.90
N MET A 84 16.27 7.07 6.78
CA MET A 84 15.89 5.75 7.28
C MET A 84 16.70 4.63 6.62
N TYR A 85 16.90 4.65 5.29
CA TYR A 85 17.72 3.64 4.59
C TYR A 85 19.16 3.62 5.06
N GLN A 86 19.76 4.80 5.35
CA GLN A 86 21.10 4.85 5.92
C GLN A 86 21.18 4.16 7.29
N LYS A 87 20.14 4.32 8.13
CA LYS A 87 20.04 3.61 9.40
C LYS A 87 19.88 2.10 9.21
N LEU A 88 19.00 1.68 8.30
CA LEU A 88 18.78 0.26 7.96
C LEU A 88 20.07 -0.42 7.50
N ALA A 89 20.88 0.25 6.69
CA ALA A 89 22.15 -0.31 6.21
C ALA A 89 23.13 -0.64 7.35
N GLY A 90 23.04 0.06 8.49
CA GLY A 90 23.83 -0.21 9.71
C GLY A 90 23.25 -1.32 10.61
N LEU A 91 22.04 -1.83 10.33
CA LEU A 91 21.31 -2.76 11.21
C LEU A 91 21.14 -4.16 10.62
N LYS A 92 22.00 -4.56 9.70
CA LYS A 92 21.95 -5.88 9.03
C LYS A 92 22.08 -7.07 9.99
N GLN A 93 22.63 -6.84 11.19
CA GLN A 93 22.76 -7.85 12.26
C GLN A 93 21.61 -7.79 13.27
N ALA A 94 20.57 -7.01 13.03
CA ALA A 94 19.38 -7.02 13.90
C ALA A 94 18.74 -8.39 13.91
N GLU A 95 18.11 -8.74 15.03
CA GLU A 95 17.34 -9.99 15.17
C GLU A 95 16.04 -9.93 14.38
N LEU A 96 15.35 -8.78 14.45
CA LEU A 96 14.05 -8.58 13.83
C LEU A 96 13.88 -7.14 13.34
N MET A 97 13.33 -7.01 12.12
CA MET A 97 12.82 -5.76 11.56
C MET A 97 11.32 -5.90 11.31
N VAL A 98 10.52 -5.04 11.94
CA VAL A 98 9.07 -4.96 11.73
C VAL A 98 8.77 -3.76 10.85
N PHE A 99 8.42 -3.98 9.61
CA PHE A 99 7.94 -2.94 8.71
C PHE A 99 6.51 -2.55 9.07
N ASP A 100 6.35 -1.35 9.63
CA ASP A 100 5.05 -0.81 10.04
C ASP A 100 4.38 -0.12 8.86
N LEU A 101 3.45 -0.83 8.25
CA LEU A 101 2.69 -0.40 7.07
C LEU A 101 1.27 0.04 7.43
N ARG A 102 0.95 0.20 8.72
CA ARG A 102 -0.36 0.67 9.14
C ARG A 102 -0.66 2.04 8.52
N GLY A 103 -1.86 2.19 7.98
CA GLY A 103 -2.29 3.43 7.30
C GLY A 103 -1.68 3.66 5.92
N ASN A 104 -0.82 2.78 5.40
CA ASN A 104 -0.14 2.97 4.13
C ASN A 104 -1.08 2.68 2.94
N GLY A 105 -1.65 3.71 2.36
CA GLY A 105 -2.52 3.62 1.17
C GLY A 105 -1.78 3.50 -0.17
N GLY A 106 -0.46 3.32 -0.16
CA GLY A 106 0.34 3.20 -1.37
C GLY A 106 1.06 4.50 -1.79
N GLY A 107 1.39 4.59 -3.05
CA GLY A 107 2.20 5.63 -3.68
C GLY A 107 3.24 5.05 -4.64
N ALA A 108 4.51 5.46 -4.57
CA ALA A 108 5.58 4.89 -5.40
C ALA A 108 6.15 3.61 -4.75
N SER A 109 6.12 2.50 -5.49
CA SER A 109 6.58 1.18 -4.99
C SER A 109 8.08 1.14 -4.67
N SER A 110 8.89 1.99 -5.30
CA SER A 110 10.33 2.07 -5.08
C SER A 110 10.73 2.31 -3.63
N TRP A 111 9.91 3.01 -2.83
CA TRP A 111 10.22 3.24 -1.40
C TRP A 111 10.29 1.92 -0.61
N GLY A 112 9.46 0.95 -0.93
CA GLY A 112 9.54 -0.39 -0.31
C GLY A 112 10.76 -1.16 -0.80
N THR A 113 11.00 -1.20 -2.11
CA THR A 113 12.13 -1.90 -2.73
C THR A 113 13.47 -1.38 -2.20
N GLU A 114 13.63 -0.06 -2.06
CA GLU A 114 14.84 0.55 -1.50
C GLU A 114 15.08 0.19 -0.02
N ALA A 115 14.04 -0.04 0.76
CA ALA A 115 14.21 -0.52 2.14
C ALA A 115 14.79 -1.95 2.17
N ILE A 116 14.35 -2.82 1.25
CA ILE A 116 14.94 -4.17 1.08
C ILE A 116 16.40 -4.03 0.60
N ALA A 117 16.67 -3.13 -0.35
CA ALA A 117 18.02 -2.89 -0.85
C ALA A 117 18.98 -2.41 0.24
N ALA A 118 18.54 -1.57 1.17
CA ALA A 118 19.33 -1.11 2.29
C ALA A 118 19.76 -2.25 3.24
N LEU A 119 18.90 -3.26 3.41
CA LEU A 119 19.19 -4.43 4.26
C LEU A 119 19.99 -5.51 3.54
N PHE A 120 19.64 -5.84 2.30
CA PHE A 120 20.13 -7.05 1.62
C PHE A 120 20.91 -6.76 0.34
N GLY A 121 21.00 -5.51 -0.09
CA GLY A 121 21.66 -5.10 -1.33
C GLY A 121 20.73 -5.00 -2.53
N GLN A 122 21.19 -4.24 -3.54
CA GLN A 122 20.37 -3.91 -4.74
C GLN A 122 20.02 -5.15 -5.56
N ASP A 123 20.97 -6.07 -5.75
CA ASP A 123 20.75 -7.29 -6.55
C ASP A 123 19.63 -8.15 -5.97
N TYR A 124 19.59 -8.30 -4.63
CA TYR A 124 18.54 -9.03 -3.96
C TYR A 124 17.20 -8.29 -4.02
N ALA A 125 17.20 -6.99 -3.80
CA ALA A 125 16.00 -6.17 -3.92
C ALA A 125 15.39 -6.27 -5.33
N ALA A 126 16.21 -6.22 -6.38
CA ALA A 126 15.76 -6.39 -7.77
C ALA A 126 15.17 -7.79 -8.04
N GLN A 127 15.67 -8.83 -7.38
CA GLN A 127 15.08 -10.17 -7.47
C GLN A 127 13.69 -10.21 -6.83
N VAL A 128 13.56 -9.70 -5.60
CA VAL A 128 12.26 -9.74 -4.89
C VAL A 128 11.24 -8.75 -5.42
N GLU A 129 11.66 -7.66 -6.05
CA GLU A 129 10.77 -6.71 -6.70
C GLU A 129 9.86 -7.37 -7.74
N GLN A 130 10.36 -8.41 -8.43
CA GLN A 130 9.61 -9.17 -9.41
C GLN A 130 8.37 -9.87 -8.81
N TYR A 131 8.35 -10.13 -7.50
CA TYR A 131 7.22 -10.73 -6.81
C TYR A 131 6.14 -9.70 -6.42
N GLY A 132 6.52 -8.44 -6.22
CA GLY A 132 5.58 -7.32 -5.99
C GLY A 132 5.05 -6.72 -7.30
N GLY A 133 5.64 -7.08 -8.44
CA GLY A 133 5.27 -6.57 -9.74
C GLY A 133 4.12 -7.33 -10.36
N SER A 134 3.09 -6.61 -10.75
CA SER A 134 2.07 -7.08 -11.68
C SER A 134 2.33 -6.49 -13.06
N ALA A 135 1.97 -7.24 -14.12
CA ALA A 135 2.01 -6.66 -15.46
C ALA A 135 0.98 -5.55 -15.55
N LYS A 136 1.43 -4.35 -15.92
CA LYS A 136 0.58 -3.17 -16.08
C LYS A 136 0.23 -2.96 -17.54
N SER A 137 -1.05 -3.03 -17.84
CA SER A 137 -1.62 -2.68 -19.14
C SER A 137 -2.44 -1.40 -19.02
N MET A 138 -2.41 -0.55 -20.03
CA MET A 138 -3.16 0.70 -20.06
C MET A 138 -3.96 0.83 -21.35
N ILE A 139 -4.97 1.71 -21.36
CA ILE A 139 -5.74 2.05 -22.53
C ILE A 139 -4.81 2.72 -23.56
N ALA A 140 -4.76 2.16 -24.76
CA ALA A 140 -3.91 2.66 -25.86
C ALA A 140 -4.66 3.74 -26.69
N ASP A 141 -5.03 4.82 -26.02
CA ASP A 141 -5.71 5.96 -26.66
C ASP A 141 -4.91 7.27 -26.51
N GLN A 142 -5.33 8.30 -27.24
CA GLN A 142 -4.63 9.59 -27.23
C GLN A 142 -4.69 10.30 -25.88
N PRO A 143 -5.82 10.32 -25.14
CA PRO A 143 -5.89 10.91 -23.81
C PRO A 143 -4.91 10.28 -22.82
N THR A 144 -4.82 8.95 -22.77
CA THR A 144 -3.91 8.23 -21.86
C THR A 144 -2.44 8.50 -22.22
N ILE A 145 -2.09 8.48 -23.53
CA ILE A 145 -0.74 8.82 -23.99
C ILE A 145 -0.36 10.25 -23.61
N GLN A 146 -1.28 11.21 -23.81
CA GLN A 146 -1.03 12.61 -23.44
C GLN A 146 -0.86 12.79 -21.95
N LEU A 147 -1.69 12.12 -21.13
CA LEU A 147 -1.56 12.12 -19.67
C LEU A 147 -0.16 11.69 -19.23
N LEU A 148 0.37 10.60 -19.78
CA LEU A 148 1.72 10.13 -19.46
C LEU A 148 2.79 11.15 -19.87
N ARG A 149 2.63 11.81 -21.03
CA ARG A 149 3.53 12.88 -21.47
C ARG A 149 3.52 14.07 -20.53
N ASP A 150 2.33 14.48 -20.08
CA ASP A 150 2.14 15.57 -19.12
C ASP A 150 2.78 15.22 -17.77
N TYR A 151 2.64 13.98 -17.31
CA TYR A 151 3.32 13.49 -16.11
C TYR A 151 4.84 13.50 -16.27
N ALA A 152 5.35 13.05 -17.41
CA ALA A 152 6.79 13.08 -17.70
C ALA A 152 7.37 14.51 -17.74
N ALA A 153 6.54 15.50 -18.10
CA ALA A 153 6.92 16.90 -18.11
C ALA A 153 6.87 17.57 -16.73
N ASN A 154 6.20 16.94 -15.75
CA ASN A 154 6.09 17.49 -14.40
C ASN A 154 7.46 17.41 -13.68
N PRO A 155 8.00 18.53 -13.13
CA PRO A 155 9.26 18.53 -12.41
C PRO A 155 9.33 17.53 -11.23
N ALA A 156 8.20 17.28 -10.57
CA ALA A 156 8.13 16.29 -9.49
C ALA A 156 8.36 14.85 -9.96
N MET A 157 8.22 14.56 -11.27
CA MET A 157 8.40 13.25 -11.87
C MET A 157 9.76 13.06 -12.57
N THR A 158 10.71 13.96 -12.37
CA THR A 158 12.02 13.96 -13.05
C THR A 158 12.73 12.59 -12.94
N SER A 159 12.71 11.97 -11.79
CA SER A 159 13.34 10.66 -11.55
C SER A 159 12.70 9.51 -12.35
N TYR A 160 11.41 9.65 -12.72
CA TYR A 160 10.64 8.64 -13.44
C TYR A 160 10.35 9.02 -14.90
N LYS A 161 10.88 10.16 -15.35
CA LYS A 161 10.59 10.73 -16.67
C LYS A 161 10.81 9.74 -17.81
N ASN A 162 11.93 9.03 -17.78
CA ASN A 162 12.28 8.08 -18.84
C ASN A 162 11.32 6.88 -18.88
N GLU A 163 10.95 6.34 -17.71
CA GLU A 163 10.02 5.21 -17.58
C GLU A 163 8.62 5.60 -18.03
N ILE A 164 8.14 6.78 -17.63
CA ILE A 164 6.83 7.30 -18.03
C ILE A 164 6.79 7.53 -19.55
N ASN A 165 7.85 8.10 -20.14
CA ASN A 165 7.93 8.29 -21.58
C ASN A 165 7.97 6.94 -22.32
N ALA A 166 8.73 5.97 -21.84
CA ALA A 166 8.76 4.63 -22.43
C ALA A 166 7.38 3.94 -22.40
N ALA A 167 6.60 4.14 -21.33
CA ALA A 167 5.22 3.67 -21.25
C ALA A 167 4.34 4.35 -22.31
N ALA A 168 4.46 5.67 -22.49
CA ALA A 168 3.72 6.42 -23.49
C ALA A 168 4.09 5.96 -24.92
N ASP A 169 5.38 5.66 -25.20
CA ASP A 169 5.84 5.14 -26.50
C ASP A 169 5.25 3.76 -26.80
N LYS A 170 5.24 2.86 -25.81
CA LYS A 170 4.60 1.53 -25.95
C LYS A 170 3.10 1.64 -26.26
N LEU A 171 2.39 2.56 -25.59
CA LEU A 171 0.97 2.80 -25.89
C LEU A 171 0.75 3.37 -27.27
N MET A 172 1.65 4.27 -27.73
CA MET A 172 1.57 4.80 -29.09
C MET A 172 1.76 3.69 -30.13
N GLN A 173 2.74 2.80 -29.95
CA GLN A 173 2.94 1.62 -30.80
C GLN A 173 1.72 0.69 -30.80
N ALA A 174 1.17 0.39 -29.62
CA ALA A 174 -0.03 -0.43 -29.49
C ALA A 174 -1.22 0.20 -30.24
N LYS A 175 -1.44 1.51 -30.08
CA LYS A 175 -2.49 2.26 -30.79
C LYS A 175 -2.28 2.22 -32.32
N GLN A 176 -1.06 2.41 -32.81
CA GLN A 176 -0.73 2.35 -34.23
C GLN A 176 -0.99 0.95 -34.81
N ALA A 177 -0.78 -0.10 -34.01
CA ALA A 177 -1.11 -1.48 -34.36
C ALA A 177 -2.60 -1.81 -34.22
N GLY A 178 -3.47 -0.85 -33.90
CA GLY A 178 -4.91 -1.03 -33.74
C GLY A 178 -5.34 -1.67 -32.42
N ALA A 179 -4.41 -1.85 -31.47
CA ALA A 179 -4.74 -2.40 -30.15
C ALA A 179 -5.43 -1.34 -29.28
N LYS A 180 -6.44 -1.76 -28.51
CA LYS A 180 -7.13 -0.89 -27.53
C LYS A 180 -6.43 -0.81 -26.20
N ILE A 181 -5.57 -1.78 -25.88
CA ILE A 181 -4.83 -1.93 -24.63
C ILE A 181 -3.38 -2.28 -24.99
N GLY A 182 -2.43 -1.64 -24.32
CA GLY A 182 -1.00 -1.91 -24.45
C GLY A 182 -0.37 -2.31 -23.11
N LEU A 183 0.53 -3.29 -23.12
CA LEU A 183 1.37 -3.64 -21.98
C LEU A 183 2.48 -2.60 -21.83
N VAL A 184 2.49 -1.88 -20.72
CA VAL A 184 3.45 -0.78 -20.47
C VAL A 184 4.62 -1.18 -19.59
N SER A 185 4.39 -2.06 -18.61
CA SER A 185 5.45 -2.54 -17.72
C SER A 185 5.11 -3.91 -17.13
N GLY A 186 6.12 -4.54 -16.52
CA GLY A 186 5.99 -5.83 -15.85
C GLY A 186 6.05 -7.03 -16.77
N ASN A 187 6.01 -8.20 -16.16
CA ASN A 187 5.99 -9.49 -16.83
C ASN A 187 4.75 -10.26 -16.37
N LEU A 188 4.10 -10.96 -17.28
CA LEU A 188 2.95 -11.83 -16.97
C LEU A 188 3.37 -13.11 -16.24
N SER A 189 4.68 -13.44 -16.26
CA SER A 189 5.23 -14.61 -15.59
C SER A 189 5.91 -14.20 -14.28
N LEU A 190 5.46 -14.75 -13.15
CA LEU A 190 6.22 -14.63 -11.90
C LEU A 190 7.43 -15.56 -11.95
N PRO A 191 8.55 -15.18 -11.32
CA PRO A 191 9.69 -16.07 -11.18
C PRO A 191 9.26 -17.35 -10.42
N PRO A 192 9.81 -18.52 -10.79
CA PRO A 192 9.33 -19.82 -10.30
C PRO A 192 9.70 -20.13 -8.85
N THR A 193 10.66 -19.43 -8.26
CA THR A 193 11.22 -19.73 -6.92
C THR A 193 11.38 -18.47 -6.08
N THR A 194 11.27 -18.66 -4.75
CA THR A 194 11.65 -17.59 -3.79
C THR A 194 13.16 -17.33 -3.91
N ALA A 195 13.53 -16.03 -3.79
CA ALA A 195 14.94 -15.66 -3.76
C ALA A 195 15.63 -16.22 -2.51
N THR A 196 16.88 -16.72 -2.65
CA THR A 196 17.66 -17.11 -1.48
C THR A 196 18.05 -15.87 -0.70
N GLN A 197 17.52 -15.74 0.52
CA GLN A 197 17.79 -14.59 1.37
C GLN A 197 19.27 -14.53 1.77
N PRO A 198 19.95 -13.40 1.56
CA PRO A 198 21.25 -13.14 2.17
C PRO A 198 21.17 -13.12 3.71
N ALA A 199 22.31 -13.26 4.38
CA ALA A 199 22.36 -13.09 5.83
C ALA A 199 21.83 -11.69 6.23
N GLY A 200 20.94 -11.66 7.22
CA GLY A 200 20.30 -10.43 7.67
C GLY A 200 19.20 -10.70 8.70
N PRO A 201 18.46 -9.66 9.08
CA PRO A 201 17.40 -9.78 10.09
C PRO A 201 16.24 -10.65 9.63
N ARG A 202 15.53 -11.24 10.58
CA ARG A 202 14.17 -11.74 10.33
C ARG A 202 13.28 -10.54 10.02
N LEU A 203 12.30 -10.73 9.12
CA LEU A 203 11.36 -9.68 8.75
C LEU A 203 9.96 -9.96 9.26
N ALA A 204 9.27 -8.89 9.63
CA ALA A 204 7.83 -8.91 9.81
C ALA A 204 7.21 -7.70 9.11
N ALA A 205 5.98 -7.85 8.63
CA ALA A 205 5.16 -6.76 8.10
C ALA A 205 3.96 -6.57 9.02
N LEU A 206 3.81 -5.40 9.60
CA LEU A 206 2.64 -5.01 10.39
C LEU A 206 1.68 -4.24 9.49
N ILE A 207 0.51 -4.80 9.26
CA ILE A 207 -0.50 -4.28 8.34
C ILE A 207 -1.82 -3.98 9.02
N ASP A 208 -2.60 -3.13 8.36
CA ASP A 208 -4.00 -2.89 8.66
C ASP A 208 -4.83 -2.88 7.36
N HIS A 209 -6.12 -2.65 7.48
CA HIS A 209 -7.03 -2.59 6.33
C HIS A 209 -6.74 -1.44 5.35
N HIS A 210 -5.87 -0.47 5.70
CA HIS A 210 -5.47 0.62 4.81
C HIS A 210 -4.30 0.25 3.89
N CYS A 211 -3.58 -0.84 4.14
CA CYS A 211 -2.51 -1.28 3.25
C CYS A 211 -3.09 -1.58 1.86
N PHE A 212 -2.82 -0.69 0.90
CA PHE A 212 -3.40 -0.74 -0.44
C PHE A 212 -2.41 -0.32 -1.53
N SER A 213 -2.65 -0.71 -2.78
CA SER A 213 -1.83 -0.32 -3.94
C SER A 213 -0.35 -0.70 -3.74
N SER A 214 0.58 0.23 -3.83
CA SER A 214 2.02 -0.03 -3.65
C SER A 214 2.40 -0.60 -2.28
N CYS A 215 1.58 -0.39 -1.23
CA CYS A 215 1.74 -1.09 0.03
C CYS A 215 1.58 -2.61 -0.15
N MET A 216 0.57 -3.03 -0.91
CA MET A 216 0.36 -4.45 -1.21
C MET A 216 1.49 -5.03 -2.07
N ASN A 217 2.04 -4.24 -3.01
CA ASN A 217 3.21 -4.66 -3.80
C ASN A 217 4.42 -4.90 -2.88
N PHE A 218 4.66 -4.00 -1.95
CA PHE A 218 5.75 -4.16 -0.98
C PHE A 218 5.50 -5.35 -0.03
N LEU A 219 4.27 -5.56 0.41
CA LEU A 219 3.91 -6.73 1.21
C LEU A 219 4.15 -8.04 0.44
N GLN A 220 3.88 -8.07 -0.87
CA GLN A 220 4.20 -9.23 -1.72
C GLN A 220 5.72 -9.46 -1.81
N GLN A 221 6.50 -8.39 -1.95
CA GLN A 221 7.97 -8.47 -1.93
C GLN A 221 8.46 -9.04 -0.60
N LEU A 222 7.97 -8.53 0.53
CA LEU A 222 8.31 -9.03 1.86
C LEU A 222 7.94 -10.51 2.03
N LYS A 223 6.76 -10.92 1.57
CA LYS A 223 6.33 -12.33 1.61
C LYS A 223 7.16 -13.26 0.72
N ALA A 224 7.81 -12.74 -0.31
CA ALA A 224 8.76 -13.52 -1.12
C ALA A 224 10.10 -13.75 -0.41
N ILE A 225 10.40 -12.98 0.64
CA ILE A 225 11.59 -13.17 1.48
C ILE A 225 11.27 -14.29 2.49
N PRO A 226 12.07 -15.37 2.54
CA PRO A 226 11.82 -16.50 3.43
C PRO A 226 11.63 -16.10 4.90
N ASN A 227 10.73 -16.77 5.59
CA ASN A 227 10.43 -16.58 7.01
C ASN A 227 9.92 -15.18 7.40
N THR A 228 9.49 -14.38 6.43
CA THR A 228 8.76 -13.14 6.73
C THR A 228 7.39 -13.44 7.31
N VAL A 229 7.05 -12.78 8.42
CA VAL A 229 5.79 -12.95 9.15
C VAL A 229 4.90 -11.73 8.93
N VAL A 230 3.64 -11.96 8.60
CA VAL A 230 2.64 -10.89 8.47
C VAL A 230 1.82 -10.78 9.75
N LEU A 231 1.73 -9.58 10.29
CA LEU A 231 1.13 -9.25 11.59
C LEU A 231 0.01 -8.21 11.42
N GLY A 232 -0.96 -8.20 12.33
CA GLY A 232 -1.94 -7.13 12.43
C GLY A 232 -3.34 -7.52 11.97
N GLU A 233 -3.94 -6.72 11.10
CA GLU A 233 -5.28 -6.95 10.52
C GLU A 233 -5.19 -7.30 9.03
N SER A 234 -6.24 -7.94 8.49
CA SER A 234 -6.32 -8.19 7.06
C SER A 234 -6.39 -6.89 6.26
N THR A 235 -5.79 -6.87 5.08
CA THR A 235 -6.00 -5.77 4.13
C THR A 235 -7.43 -5.79 3.61
N LEU A 236 -7.89 -4.68 3.02
CA LEU A 236 -9.04 -4.71 2.12
C LEU A 236 -8.67 -5.48 0.85
N GLY A 237 -9.69 -5.96 0.12
CA GLY A 237 -9.48 -6.70 -1.11
C GLY A 237 -8.69 -5.91 -2.15
N TYR A 238 -8.08 -6.61 -3.08
CA TYR A 238 -7.28 -6.05 -4.16
C TYR A 238 -8.15 -5.45 -5.26
N SER A 239 -7.76 -4.30 -5.80
CA SER A 239 -8.31 -3.76 -7.05
C SER A 239 -7.32 -3.95 -8.20
N PRO A 240 -7.70 -4.62 -9.29
CA PRO A 240 -6.85 -4.73 -10.47
C PRO A 240 -6.77 -3.43 -11.29
N TYR A 241 -7.46 -2.39 -10.88
CA TYR A 241 -7.53 -1.12 -11.58
C TYR A 241 -6.77 -0.04 -10.82
N GLY A 242 -5.99 0.77 -11.53
CA GLY A 242 -5.20 1.85 -10.96
C GLY A 242 -4.85 2.92 -11.96
N GLU A 243 -3.85 3.74 -11.63
CA GLU A 243 -3.44 4.92 -12.40
C GLU A 243 -4.64 5.82 -12.67
N ILE A 244 -5.11 6.45 -11.62
CA ILE A 244 -6.36 7.23 -11.64
C ILE A 244 -6.15 8.54 -12.39
N MET A 245 -6.94 8.76 -13.44
CA MET A 245 -6.97 10.00 -14.20
C MET A 245 -8.15 10.87 -13.75
N PRO A 246 -7.91 12.13 -13.32
CA PRO A 246 -8.99 13.08 -13.08
C PRO A 246 -9.52 13.60 -14.44
N VAL A 247 -10.81 13.44 -14.67
CA VAL A 247 -11.53 13.95 -15.83
C VAL A 247 -12.55 14.97 -15.36
N ALA A 248 -12.39 16.24 -15.74
CA ALA A 248 -13.36 17.27 -15.42
C ALA A 248 -14.67 17.00 -16.15
N LEU A 249 -15.79 17.13 -15.44
CA LEU A 249 -17.10 17.08 -16.08
C LEU A 249 -17.30 18.29 -17.00
N PRO A 250 -18.01 18.15 -18.14
CA PRO A 250 -18.20 19.24 -19.11
C PRO A 250 -18.83 20.50 -18.54
N ASP A 251 -19.63 20.35 -17.49
CA ASP A 251 -20.30 21.48 -16.79
C ASP A 251 -19.44 22.13 -15.70
N GLY A 252 -18.21 21.64 -15.48
CA GLY A 252 -17.27 22.15 -14.47
C GLY A 252 -17.69 21.90 -13.02
N ARG A 253 -18.78 21.16 -12.75
CA ARG A 253 -19.30 20.94 -11.40
C ARG A 253 -18.66 19.80 -10.66
N GLY A 254 -17.77 19.06 -11.29
CA GLY A 254 -17.13 17.92 -10.66
C GLY A 254 -15.98 17.33 -11.47
N THR A 255 -15.30 16.40 -10.85
CA THR A 255 -14.22 15.61 -11.46
C THR A 255 -14.57 14.14 -11.31
N LEU A 256 -14.52 13.41 -12.41
CA LEU A 256 -14.61 11.97 -12.44
C LEU A 256 -13.19 11.41 -12.36
N TYR A 257 -12.96 10.45 -11.48
CA TYR A 257 -11.69 9.74 -11.36
C TYR A 257 -11.79 8.40 -12.07
N VAL A 258 -11.07 8.26 -13.18
CA VAL A 258 -11.14 7.08 -14.06
C VAL A 258 -9.84 6.29 -13.96
N PRO A 259 -9.87 5.01 -13.62
CA PRO A 259 -8.70 4.16 -13.71
C PRO A 259 -8.32 3.93 -15.18
N THR A 260 -7.06 4.17 -15.52
CA THR A 260 -6.53 4.00 -16.89
C THR A 260 -5.64 2.78 -17.04
N ALA A 261 -5.27 2.14 -15.94
CA ALA A 261 -4.45 0.94 -15.92
C ALA A 261 -5.19 -0.26 -15.36
N PHE A 262 -4.85 -1.41 -15.93
CA PHE A 262 -5.22 -2.73 -15.42
C PHE A 262 -3.95 -3.48 -15.03
N PHE A 263 -3.93 -4.01 -13.82
CA PHE A 263 -2.84 -4.82 -13.29
C PHE A 263 -3.21 -6.29 -13.38
N SER A 264 -2.49 -7.05 -14.20
CA SER A 264 -2.65 -8.50 -14.27
C SER A 264 -2.00 -9.14 -13.07
N VAL A 265 -2.81 -9.68 -12.19
CA VAL A 265 -2.35 -10.45 -11.02
C VAL A 265 -2.89 -11.87 -11.09
N LYS A 266 -2.14 -12.81 -10.49
CA LYS A 266 -2.66 -14.17 -10.31
C LYS A 266 -3.91 -14.13 -9.41
N GLU A 267 -4.80 -15.06 -9.61
CA GLU A 267 -6.09 -15.12 -8.89
C GLU A 267 -5.90 -15.15 -7.36
N ALA A 268 -4.89 -15.87 -6.87
CA ALA A 268 -4.52 -15.91 -5.46
C ALA A 268 -4.06 -14.56 -4.88
N ALA A 269 -3.64 -13.60 -5.70
CA ALA A 269 -3.24 -12.27 -5.24
C ALA A 269 -4.40 -11.25 -5.26
N ARG A 270 -5.62 -11.67 -5.61
CA ARG A 270 -6.83 -10.84 -5.58
C ARG A 270 -7.54 -10.87 -4.23
N GLU A 271 -7.24 -11.88 -3.42
CA GLU A 271 -7.77 -11.99 -2.07
C GLU A 271 -7.10 -10.99 -1.12
N PRO A 272 -7.78 -10.57 -0.05
CA PRO A 272 -7.13 -9.82 1.02
C PRO A 272 -5.91 -10.57 1.55
N PHE A 273 -4.83 -9.86 1.86
CA PHE A 273 -3.75 -10.44 2.63
C PHE A 273 -4.22 -10.67 4.05
N LEU A 274 -4.18 -11.92 4.48
CA LEU A 274 -4.45 -12.29 5.87
C LEU A 274 -3.12 -12.27 6.64
N PRO A 275 -3.11 -11.74 7.88
CA PRO A 275 -1.93 -11.84 8.74
C PRO A 275 -1.73 -13.29 9.20
N ASP A 276 -0.46 -13.69 9.36
CA ASP A 276 -0.10 -14.97 9.97
C ASP A 276 -0.48 -14.97 11.46
N HIS A 277 -0.38 -13.79 12.10
CA HIS A 277 -0.87 -13.53 13.45
C HIS A 277 -1.78 -12.31 13.46
N ALA A 278 -3.08 -12.53 13.68
CA ALA A 278 -4.05 -11.46 13.79
C ALA A 278 -3.95 -10.78 15.16
N TYR A 279 -3.90 -9.45 15.18
CA TYR A 279 -3.94 -8.66 16.41
C TYR A 279 -5.39 -8.25 16.70
N LEU A 280 -5.90 -8.66 17.86
CA LEU A 280 -7.28 -8.38 18.27
C LEU A 280 -7.40 -7.16 19.20
N GLY A 281 -6.28 -6.50 19.51
CA GLY A 281 -6.24 -5.29 20.32
C GLY A 281 -6.37 -4.01 19.51
N ASP A 282 -6.16 -2.86 20.15
CA ASP A 282 -6.15 -1.58 19.47
C ASP A 282 -4.79 -1.35 18.77
N LEU A 283 -4.79 -1.35 17.45
CA LEU A 283 -3.59 -1.08 16.65
C LEU A 283 -2.98 0.32 16.88
N ARG A 284 -3.64 1.21 17.62
CA ARG A 284 -3.12 2.53 18.02
C ARG A 284 -2.29 2.47 19.30
N ASP A 285 -2.40 1.39 20.07
CA ASP A 285 -1.58 1.20 21.27
C ASP A 285 -0.26 0.51 20.93
N ASP A 286 0.74 1.33 20.58
CA ASP A 286 2.07 0.85 20.20
C ASP A 286 2.77 0.06 21.34
N VAL A 287 2.44 0.35 22.61
CA VAL A 287 3.05 -0.35 23.76
C VAL A 287 2.51 -1.76 23.87
N ALA A 288 1.18 -1.91 23.83
CA ALA A 288 0.55 -3.23 23.85
C ALA A 288 0.93 -4.05 22.60
N LEU A 289 0.94 -3.41 21.44
CA LEU A 289 1.30 -4.03 20.18
C LEU A 289 2.76 -4.51 20.18
N GLY A 290 3.70 -3.71 20.69
CA GLY A 290 5.11 -4.11 20.81
C GLY A 290 5.31 -5.32 21.70
N LYS A 291 4.63 -5.37 22.86
CA LYS A 291 4.65 -6.55 23.75
C LYS A 291 4.09 -7.78 23.07
N TRP A 292 2.99 -7.63 22.34
CA TRP A 292 2.39 -8.72 21.60
C TRP A 292 3.29 -9.24 20.49
N ILE A 293 3.99 -8.37 19.73
CA ILE A 293 4.96 -8.77 18.70
C ILE A 293 6.09 -9.60 19.32
N ASP A 294 6.61 -9.20 20.49
CA ASP A 294 7.64 -9.97 21.19
C ASP A 294 7.14 -11.35 21.68
N GLN A 295 5.84 -11.52 21.90
CA GLN A 295 5.23 -12.81 22.24
C GLN A 295 5.05 -13.73 21.03
N VAL A 296 4.54 -13.19 19.90
CA VAL A 296 4.22 -14.00 18.70
C VAL A 296 5.44 -14.27 17.83
N ILE A 297 6.48 -13.45 17.93
CA ILE A 297 7.79 -13.68 17.31
C ILE A 297 8.83 -13.82 18.42
N PRO A 298 8.99 -15.03 18.98
CA PRO A 298 9.93 -15.24 20.08
C PRO A 298 11.38 -14.98 19.61
N ARG A 299 12.25 -14.64 20.58
CA ARG A 299 13.67 -14.44 20.33
C ARG A 299 14.32 -15.74 19.88
N SER A 300 15.27 -15.64 18.96
CA SER A 300 16.15 -16.73 18.65
C SER A 300 17.09 -16.96 19.84
N HIS A 301 17.15 -18.16 20.34
CA HIS A 301 18.05 -18.59 21.43
C HIS A 301 19.48 -18.76 20.90
#